data_1769f53da6d0df217cc6f468ccf67bcc
#
_entry.id   1769f53da6d0df217cc6f468ccf67bcc
#
_cell.length_a   1.000
_cell.length_b   1.000
_cell.length_c   1.000
_cell.angle_alpha   90.00
_cell.angle_beta   90.00
_cell.angle_gamma   90.00
#
_symmetry.space_group_name_H-M   'P 1'
#
loop_
_entity.id
_entity.type
_entity.pdbx_description
1 polymer ?
#
loop_
_entity_poly.entity_id
_entity_poly.type
_entity_poly.pdbx_seq_one_letter_code
_entity_poly.pdbx_strand_id
1 'polypeptide(L)'
;MTVPLDLHRSVELQVWAERVPRVRRIVAAHLRHWSLDLHVRPVGRALDELLANVHRHVGDDNACVVELRWTGRRVTVSVADGSTRMPRLLPSGGGLSRVMALSDSWGACRTADGKVVWFTRYAEAPRTAGLLPYAPLPGVRTARELPLAALV
;
A
#
# COMPACT_ATOMS: atom_id res chain seq x y z
N MET A 1 -13.80 22.32 -16.12
CA MET A 1 -12.62 21.55 -15.74
C MET A 1 -12.91 20.78 -14.47
N THR A 2 -12.94 19.48 -14.53
CA THR A 2 -13.11 18.68 -13.33
C THR A 2 -11.75 18.56 -12.64
N VAL A 3 -11.65 19.02 -11.41
CA VAL A 3 -10.43 18.83 -10.61
C VAL A 3 -10.27 17.33 -10.38
N PRO A 4 -9.12 16.74 -10.66
CA PRO A 4 -8.89 15.33 -10.36
C PRO A 4 -9.08 15.07 -8.86
N LEU A 5 -9.86 14.05 -8.52
CA LEU A 5 -10.01 13.64 -7.13
C LEU A 5 -8.68 13.07 -6.64
N ASP A 6 -8.16 13.64 -5.58
CA ASP A 6 -6.95 13.18 -4.92
C ASP A 6 -7.10 13.35 -3.41
N LEU A 7 -7.53 12.30 -2.76
CA LEU A 7 -7.72 12.28 -1.31
C LEU A 7 -6.56 11.54 -0.65
N HIS A 8 -5.98 12.16 0.34
CA HIS A 8 -4.82 11.65 1.05
C HIS A 8 -5.04 11.67 2.56
N ARG A 9 -4.66 10.58 3.21
CA ARG A 9 -4.68 10.45 4.68
C ARG A 9 -3.39 9.77 5.13
N SER A 10 -2.86 10.24 6.24
CA SER A 10 -1.60 9.75 6.79
C SER A 10 -1.76 9.49 8.29
N VAL A 11 -1.19 8.39 8.77
CA VAL A 11 -1.15 8.03 10.19
C VAL A 11 0.27 7.63 10.55
N GLU A 12 0.86 8.35 11.49
CA GLU A 12 2.13 7.97 12.11
C GLU A 12 1.86 7.11 13.34
N LEU A 13 2.60 6.03 13.49
CA LEU A 13 2.42 5.13 14.61
C LEU A 13 3.68 4.33 14.91
N GLN A 14 3.72 3.79 16.13
CA GLN A 14 4.61 2.69 16.47
C GLN A 14 3.84 1.38 16.34
N VAL A 15 4.42 0.41 15.63
CA VAL A 15 3.74 -0.85 15.36
C VAL A 15 3.92 -1.81 16.53
N TRP A 16 2.91 -1.85 17.37
CA TRP A 16 2.74 -2.90 18.38
C TRP A 16 1.59 -3.80 17.92
N ALA A 17 1.64 -5.07 18.26
CA ALA A 17 0.60 -6.02 17.90
C ALA A 17 -0.81 -5.52 18.24
N GLU A 18 -0.95 -4.82 19.35
CA GLU A 18 -2.23 -4.26 19.84
C GLU A 18 -2.73 -3.09 18.99
N ARG A 19 -1.86 -2.39 18.28
CA ARG A 19 -2.20 -1.22 17.46
C ARG A 19 -2.61 -1.59 16.03
N VAL A 20 -2.21 -2.73 15.54
CA VAL A 20 -2.53 -3.17 14.19
C VAL A 20 -4.03 -3.20 13.92
N PRO A 21 -4.88 -3.78 14.78
CA PRO A 21 -6.34 -3.73 14.58
C PRO A 21 -6.91 -2.31 14.56
N ARG A 22 -6.31 -1.40 15.33
CA ARG A 22 -6.74 0.00 15.37
C ARG A 22 -6.45 0.72 14.05
N VAL A 23 -5.26 0.54 13.52
CA VAL A 23 -4.87 1.12 12.21
C VAL A 23 -5.77 0.57 11.12
N ARG A 24 -6.03 -0.74 11.11
CA ARG A 24 -6.94 -1.36 10.16
C ARG A 24 -8.34 -0.77 10.23
N ARG A 25 -8.86 -0.50 11.42
CA ARG A 25 -10.17 0.17 11.60
C ARG A 25 -10.18 1.60 11.08
N ILE A 26 -9.09 2.36 11.28
CA ILE A 26 -8.97 3.72 10.75
C ILE A 26 -8.98 3.71 9.24
N VAL A 27 -8.20 2.84 8.61
CA VAL A 27 -8.16 2.68 7.17
C VAL A 27 -9.52 2.23 6.63
N ALA A 28 -10.16 1.27 7.28
CA ALA A 28 -11.51 0.81 6.91
C ALA A 28 -12.54 1.95 6.95
N ALA A 29 -12.48 2.80 7.97
CA ALA A 29 -13.38 3.95 8.10
C ALA A 29 -13.21 4.93 6.94
N HIS A 30 -11.97 5.23 6.54
CA HIS A 30 -11.72 6.09 5.38
C HIS A 30 -12.21 5.46 4.07
N LEU A 31 -11.96 4.18 3.88
CA LEU A 31 -12.42 3.46 2.67
C LEU A 31 -13.94 3.49 2.58
N ARG A 32 -14.65 3.24 3.67
CA ARG A 32 -16.12 3.34 3.71
C ARG A 32 -16.62 4.76 3.43
N HIS A 33 -15.95 5.75 4.01
CA HIS A 33 -16.28 7.16 3.76
C HIS A 33 -16.14 7.52 2.27
N TRP A 34 -15.20 6.89 1.58
CA TRP A 34 -15.01 7.06 0.14
C TRP A 34 -15.85 6.11 -0.71
N SER A 35 -16.80 5.39 -0.11
CA SER A 35 -17.64 4.38 -0.79
C SER A 35 -16.84 3.24 -1.42
N LEU A 36 -15.77 2.84 -0.77
CA LEU A 36 -14.87 1.77 -1.20
C LEU A 36 -15.01 0.52 -0.33
N ASP A 37 -16.23 0.14 0.00
CA ASP A 37 -16.52 -0.95 0.94
C ASP A 37 -15.95 -2.30 0.48
N LEU A 38 -15.95 -2.57 -0.82
CA LEU A 38 -15.40 -3.80 -1.38
C LEU A 38 -13.88 -3.94 -1.19
N HIS A 39 -13.20 -2.83 -0.94
CA HIS A 39 -11.75 -2.81 -0.73
C HIS A 39 -11.35 -2.94 0.74
N VAL A 40 -12.29 -2.83 1.68
CA VAL A 40 -11.99 -2.87 3.12
C VAL A 40 -11.26 -4.14 3.53
N ARG A 41 -11.77 -5.31 3.13
CA ARG A 41 -11.15 -6.60 3.50
C ARG A 41 -9.80 -6.83 2.83
N PRO A 42 -9.67 -6.73 1.50
CA PRO A 42 -8.39 -6.97 0.86
C PRO A 42 -7.32 -5.95 1.25
N VAL A 43 -7.67 -4.68 1.38
CA VAL A 43 -6.74 -3.65 1.86
C VAL A 43 -6.30 -3.95 3.29
N GLY A 44 -7.23 -4.30 4.18
CA GLY A 44 -6.91 -4.64 5.56
C GLY A 44 -5.95 -5.81 5.68
N ARG A 45 -6.14 -6.86 4.90
CA ARG A 45 -5.25 -8.03 4.88
C ARG A 45 -3.86 -7.71 4.34
N ALA A 46 -3.78 -6.97 3.25
CA ALA A 46 -2.49 -6.55 2.69
C ALA A 46 -1.75 -5.61 3.64
N LEU A 47 -2.45 -4.67 4.27
CA LEU A 47 -1.88 -3.77 5.26
C LEU A 47 -1.34 -4.53 6.48
N ASP A 48 -2.07 -5.53 6.98
CA ASP A 48 -1.60 -6.37 8.09
C ASP A 48 -0.23 -7.01 7.77
N GLU A 49 -0.03 -7.47 6.55
CA GLU A 49 1.25 -8.04 6.11
C GLU A 49 2.37 -7.00 6.09
N LEU A 50 2.09 -5.80 5.61
CA LEU A 50 3.07 -4.72 5.60
C LEU A 50 3.44 -4.27 7.03
N LEU A 51 2.47 -4.19 7.92
CA LEU A 51 2.71 -3.85 9.33
C LEU A 51 3.45 -4.96 10.07
N ALA A 52 3.17 -6.22 9.76
CA ALA A 52 3.92 -7.35 10.29
C ALA A 52 5.40 -7.32 9.86
N ASN A 53 5.69 -6.88 8.64
CA ASN A 53 7.05 -6.67 8.17
C ASN A 53 7.77 -5.58 8.98
N VAL A 54 7.12 -4.47 9.28
CA VAL A 54 7.69 -3.43 10.13
C VAL A 54 8.03 -3.99 11.51
N HIS A 55 7.09 -4.69 12.12
CA HIS A 55 7.30 -5.30 13.44
C HIS A 55 8.48 -6.26 13.49
N ARG A 56 8.69 -7.04 12.44
CA ARG A 56 9.78 -8.03 12.35
C ARG A 56 11.16 -7.43 12.08
N HIS A 57 11.21 -6.28 11.39
CA HIS A 57 12.45 -5.79 10.78
C HIS A 57 12.99 -4.49 11.36
N VAL A 58 12.21 -3.76 12.14
CA VAL A 58 12.59 -2.43 12.63
C VAL A 58 13.12 -2.45 14.08
N GLY A 59 13.12 -3.60 14.76
CA GLY A 59 13.65 -3.71 16.12
C GLY A 59 12.82 -2.92 17.15
N ASP A 60 13.49 -2.20 18.05
CA ASP A 60 12.85 -1.50 19.15
C ASP A 60 12.11 -0.24 18.72
N ASP A 61 12.51 0.37 17.60
CA ASP A 61 11.82 1.52 17.02
C ASP A 61 10.92 1.07 15.87
N ASN A 62 9.71 0.66 16.22
CA ASN A 62 8.70 0.22 15.26
C ASN A 62 7.92 1.39 14.64
N ALA A 63 8.51 2.59 14.58
CA ALA A 63 7.86 3.75 13.99
C ALA A 63 7.63 3.55 12.48
N CYS A 64 6.43 3.83 12.04
CA CYS A 64 6.09 3.83 10.63
C CYS A 64 5.03 4.88 10.31
N VAL A 65 4.93 5.21 9.03
CA VAL A 65 3.88 6.08 8.49
C VAL A 65 3.05 5.27 7.51
N VAL A 66 1.76 5.16 7.78
CA VAL A 66 0.79 4.56 6.86
C VAL A 66 0.11 5.69 6.10
N GLU A 67 0.18 5.62 4.78
CA GLU A 67 -0.50 6.57 3.91
C GLU A 67 -1.55 5.88 3.07
N LEU A 68 -2.69 6.53 2.92
CA LEU A 68 -3.81 6.09 2.13
C LEU A 68 -4.16 7.18 1.11
N ARG A 69 -4.17 6.84 -0.17
CA ARG A 69 -4.47 7.76 -1.26
C ARG A 69 -5.56 7.21 -2.16
N TRP A 70 -6.54 8.04 -2.46
CA TRP A 70 -7.64 7.74 -3.35
C TRP A 70 -7.71 8.77 -4.48
N THR A 71 -7.66 8.31 -5.72
CA THR A 71 -7.64 9.18 -6.91
C THR A 71 -8.95 9.13 -7.72
N GLY A 72 -10.00 8.52 -7.17
CA GLY A 72 -11.24 8.28 -7.89
C GLY A 72 -11.21 7.04 -8.80
N ARG A 73 -10.04 6.45 -9.01
CA ARG A 73 -9.86 5.22 -9.80
C ARG A 73 -9.17 4.11 -9.02
N ARG A 74 -8.27 4.47 -8.14
CA ARG A 74 -7.48 3.51 -7.38
C ARG A 74 -7.15 3.99 -5.99
N VAL A 75 -6.99 3.02 -5.12
CA VAL A 75 -6.48 3.17 -3.78
C VAL A 75 -5.02 2.75 -3.77
N THR A 76 -4.17 3.59 -3.22
CA THR A 76 -2.78 3.25 -2.91
C THR A 76 -2.59 3.32 -1.40
N VAL A 77 -2.01 2.27 -0.85
CA VAL A 77 -1.63 2.19 0.56
C VAL A 77 -0.13 2.02 0.63
N SER A 78 0.53 2.85 1.41
CA SER A 78 1.96 2.76 1.63
C SER A 78 2.30 2.73 3.11
N VAL A 79 3.38 2.03 3.42
CA VAL A 79 3.95 1.95 4.77
C VAL A 79 5.42 2.30 4.65
N ALA A 80 5.81 3.42 5.26
CA ALA A 80 7.20 3.87 5.34
C ALA A 80 7.75 3.56 6.73
N ASP A 81 8.94 2.98 6.80
CA ASP A 81 9.64 2.69 8.05
C ASP A 81 11.13 3.02 7.99
N GLY A 82 11.82 2.97 9.11
CA GLY A 82 13.23 3.29 9.25
C GLY A 82 14.20 2.15 8.91
N SER A 83 13.71 0.99 8.47
CA SER A 83 14.57 -0.15 8.15
C SER A 83 15.05 -0.10 6.72
N THR A 84 16.33 -0.40 6.52
CA THR A 84 16.91 -0.56 5.17
C THR A 84 16.71 -1.97 4.61
N ARG A 85 16.16 -2.89 5.40
CA ARG A 85 15.85 -4.25 4.94
C ARG A 85 14.66 -4.25 3.99
N MET A 86 14.92 -4.61 2.74
CA MET A 86 13.87 -4.71 1.73
C MET A 86 13.07 -6.00 1.90
N PRO A 87 11.75 -5.95 1.69
CA PRO A 87 10.93 -7.15 1.70
C PRO A 87 11.35 -8.09 0.56
N ARG A 88 11.22 -9.39 0.80
CA ARG A 88 11.57 -10.42 -0.18
C ARG A 88 10.37 -11.29 -0.50
N LEU A 89 10.22 -11.61 -1.78
CA LEU A 89 9.36 -12.71 -2.20
C LEU A 89 10.06 -14.03 -1.86
N LEU A 90 9.39 -14.84 -1.05
CA LEU A 90 9.89 -16.16 -0.69
C LEU A 90 9.27 -17.21 -1.62
N PRO A 91 10.04 -18.22 -2.09
CA PRO A 91 9.50 -19.29 -2.93
C PRO A 91 8.36 -20.08 -2.27
N SER A 92 8.38 -20.17 -0.94
CA SER A 92 7.36 -20.85 -0.13
C SER A 92 6.08 -20.02 0.08
N GLY A 93 5.98 -18.84 -0.52
CA GLY A 93 4.94 -17.87 -0.19
C GLY A 93 5.31 -16.98 0.99
N GLY A 94 4.35 -16.37 1.62
CA GLY A 94 4.53 -15.46 2.77
C GLY A 94 3.76 -14.16 2.60
N GLY A 95 4.03 -13.20 3.48
CA GLY A 95 3.28 -11.94 3.55
C GLY A 95 3.28 -11.15 2.26
N LEU A 96 4.45 -11.02 1.62
CA LEU A 96 4.55 -10.26 0.37
C LEU A 96 3.82 -10.93 -0.79
N SER A 97 3.77 -12.27 -0.83
CA SER A 97 2.96 -13.02 -1.79
C SER A 97 1.47 -12.73 -1.62
N ARG A 98 1.01 -12.56 -0.38
CA ARG A 98 -0.39 -12.18 -0.10
C ARG A 98 -0.66 -10.75 -0.55
N VAL A 99 0.25 -9.82 -0.30
CA VAL A 99 0.12 -8.45 -0.79
C VAL A 99 0.00 -8.45 -2.31
N MET A 100 0.85 -9.19 -2.99
CA MET A 100 0.83 -9.33 -4.45
C MET A 100 -0.50 -9.91 -4.96
N ALA A 101 -1.03 -10.94 -4.29
CA ALA A 101 -2.30 -11.56 -4.66
C ALA A 101 -3.51 -10.66 -4.43
N LEU A 102 -3.45 -9.74 -3.46
CA LEU A 102 -4.53 -8.84 -3.08
C LEU A 102 -4.46 -7.47 -3.78
N SER A 103 -3.45 -7.23 -4.58
CA SER A 103 -3.21 -5.94 -5.22
C SER A 103 -3.10 -6.05 -6.73
N ASP A 104 -3.39 -4.96 -7.42
CA ASP A 104 -3.17 -4.83 -8.87
C ASP A 104 -1.72 -4.51 -9.18
N SER A 105 -1.07 -3.78 -8.28
CA SER A 105 0.37 -3.54 -8.31
C SER A 105 0.90 -3.32 -6.91
N TRP A 106 2.18 -3.55 -6.72
CA TRP A 106 2.88 -3.30 -5.48
C TRP A 106 4.33 -2.94 -5.76
N GLY A 107 5.01 -2.38 -4.79
CA GLY A 107 6.42 -2.08 -4.91
C GLY A 107 7.05 -1.74 -3.59
N ALA A 108 8.37 -1.66 -3.62
CA ALA A 108 9.17 -1.25 -2.49
C ALA A 108 10.35 -0.44 -2.97
N CYS A 109 10.72 0.58 -2.22
CA CYS A 109 11.90 1.37 -2.51
C CYS A 109 12.56 1.87 -1.24
N ARG A 110 13.87 2.14 -1.36
CA ARG A 110 14.62 2.80 -0.30
C ARG A 110 14.33 4.29 -0.29
N THR A 111 14.29 4.84 0.91
CA THR A 111 14.19 6.28 1.16
C THR A 111 15.45 6.77 1.88
N ALA A 112 15.57 8.08 2.07
CA ALA A 112 16.68 8.65 2.83
C ALA A 112 16.77 8.06 4.26
N ASP A 113 15.61 7.77 4.88
CA ASP A 113 15.51 7.37 6.28
C ASP A 113 15.17 5.88 6.47
N GLY A 114 14.97 5.13 5.39
CA GLY A 114 14.60 3.72 5.49
C GLY A 114 14.05 3.17 4.19
N LYS A 115 12.78 2.77 4.19
CA LYS A 115 12.10 2.27 3.00
C LYS A 115 10.61 2.62 3.02
N VAL A 116 9.99 2.50 1.86
CA VAL A 116 8.53 2.48 1.71
C VAL A 116 8.13 1.26 0.91
N VAL A 117 7.06 0.61 1.36
CA VAL A 117 6.40 -0.49 0.64
C VAL A 117 4.96 -0.07 0.38
N TRP A 118 4.48 -0.28 -0.83
CA TRP A 118 3.12 0.11 -1.19
C TRP A 118 2.43 -0.94 -2.03
N PHE A 119 1.11 -0.86 -2.07
CA PHE A 119 0.29 -1.59 -3.02
C PHE A 119 -0.88 -0.73 -3.51
N THR A 120 -1.39 -1.07 -4.65
CA THR A 120 -2.45 -0.34 -5.34
C THR A 120 -3.56 -1.29 -5.74
N ARG A 121 -4.81 -0.85 -5.59
CA ARG A 121 -6.00 -1.56 -6.04
C ARG A 121 -6.88 -0.61 -6.87
N TYR A 122 -7.37 -1.11 -8.01
CA TYR A 122 -8.39 -0.41 -8.78
C TYR A 122 -9.76 -0.57 -8.14
N ALA A 123 -10.50 0.51 -8.03
CA ALA A 123 -11.85 0.50 -7.46
C ALA A 123 -12.87 -0.16 -8.39
N GLU A 124 -12.67 -0.02 -9.70
CA GLU A 124 -13.51 -0.66 -10.70
C GLU A 124 -12.64 -1.47 -11.65
N ALA A 125 -13.06 -2.70 -11.92
CA ALA A 125 -12.51 -3.43 -13.04
C ALA A 125 -12.79 -2.62 -14.30
N PRO A 126 -11.83 -2.47 -15.23
CA PRO A 126 -12.11 -1.82 -16.49
C PRO A 126 -13.29 -2.56 -17.14
N ARG A 127 -14.34 -1.82 -17.47
CA ARG A 127 -15.58 -2.38 -18.09
C ARG A 127 -15.30 -3.08 -19.42
N THR A 128 -14.15 -2.83 -19.98
CA THR A 128 -13.62 -3.44 -21.19
C THR A 128 -12.44 -4.36 -20.88
N ALA A 129 -12.46 -5.02 -19.75
CA ALA A 129 -11.43 -5.98 -19.38
C ALA A 129 -11.26 -6.99 -20.52
N GLY A 130 -10.08 -7.05 -21.08
CA GLY A 130 -9.75 -7.89 -22.23
C GLY A 130 -9.63 -7.15 -23.57
N LEU A 131 -10.04 -5.88 -23.66
CA LEU A 131 -9.95 -5.11 -24.90
C LEU A 131 -8.85 -4.04 -24.89
N LEU A 132 -8.43 -3.59 -23.74
CA LEU A 132 -7.37 -2.59 -23.61
C LEU A 132 -6.27 -3.09 -22.70
N PRO A 133 -5.01 -3.03 -23.13
CA PRO A 133 -3.90 -3.26 -22.25
C PRO A 133 -3.96 -2.24 -21.11
N TYR A 134 -3.57 -2.69 -19.94
CA TYR A 134 -3.42 -1.80 -18.79
C TYR A 134 -2.48 -0.65 -19.13
N ALA A 135 -3.02 0.54 -19.15
CA ALA A 135 -2.23 1.76 -19.24
C ALA A 135 -2.18 2.40 -17.84
N PRO A 136 -1.01 2.53 -17.23
CA PRO A 136 -0.89 3.30 -16.00
C PRO A 136 -1.31 4.74 -16.28
N LEU A 137 -1.99 5.35 -15.32
CA LEU A 137 -2.32 6.77 -15.41
C LEU A 137 -1.03 7.59 -15.56
N PRO A 138 -1.04 8.65 -16.37
CA PRO A 138 0.12 9.53 -16.50
C PRO A 138 0.61 9.98 -15.12
N GLY A 139 1.90 9.83 -14.86
CA GLY A 139 2.51 10.20 -13.59
C GLY A 139 2.45 9.14 -12.49
N VAL A 140 1.82 7.99 -12.74
CA VAL A 140 1.83 6.90 -11.80
C VAL A 140 2.62 5.74 -12.37
N ARG A 141 3.68 5.40 -11.69
CA ARG A 141 4.51 4.27 -12.06
C ARG A 141 4.03 3.01 -11.35
N THR A 142 4.00 1.92 -12.06
CA THR A 142 3.77 0.61 -11.46
C THR A 142 5.01 0.18 -10.67
N ALA A 143 4.83 -0.78 -9.78
CA ALA A 143 5.94 -1.32 -9.01
C ALA A 143 7.12 -1.84 -9.87
N ARG A 144 6.84 -2.22 -11.11
CA ARG A 144 7.84 -2.68 -12.05
C ARG A 144 8.65 -1.56 -12.70
N GLU A 145 8.11 -0.36 -12.68
CA GLU A 145 8.71 0.80 -13.36
C GLU A 145 9.53 1.68 -12.41
N LEU A 146 9.39 1.47 -11.11
CA LEU A 146 10.14 2.22 -10.11
C LEU A 146 11.46 1.51 -9.83
N PRO A 147 12.59 2.05 -10.28
CA PRO A 147 13.87 1.55 -9.81
C PRO A 147 13.95 1.74 -8.30
N LEU A 148 14.52 0.75 -7.62
CA LEU A 148 14.70 0.75 -6.16
C LEU A 148 15.42 2.01 -5.63
N ALA A 149 16.05 2.78 -6.51
CA ALA A 149 16.78 4.01 -6.18
C ALA A 149 16.02 5.31 -6.50
N ALA A 150 14.82 5.26 -7.04
CA ALA A 150 14.17 6.43 -7.64
C ALA A 150 13.22 7.19 -6.72
N LEU A 151 13.06 6.76 -5.48
CA LEU A 151 12.18 7.42 -4.53
C LEU A 151 12.99 7.87 -3.32
N VAL A 152 13.48 9.03 -3.43
CA VAL A 152 13.98 9.82 -2.31
C VAL A 152 12.91 10.82 -1.92
#